data_1ad59ef7a8cc5d69007f57a4429c569d
#
_entry.id   1ad59ef7a8cc5d69007f57a4429c569d
#
_cell.length_a   1.000
_cell.length_b   1.000
_cell.length_c   1.000
_cell.angle_alpha   90.00
_cell.angle_beta   90.00
_cell.angle_gamma   90.00
#
_symmetry.space_group_name_H-M   'P 1'
#
loop_
_entity.id
_entity.type
_entity.pdbx_description
1 polymer ?
#
loop_
_entity_poly.entity_id
_entity_poly.type
_entity_poly.pdbx_seq_one_letter_code
_entity_poly.pdbx_strand_id
1 'polypeptide(L)'
;LVNCFSKRTRHILTSVFSLFLAVLFCVEMICRRILQQYFQLFSALDTAAGNRLGDYRNAVVKALEQNWIGLLLMLVVPGMMCAIQVFRIDTFGIKIKTDTKKRWPLQKRLLFLYRFTAVPMIGCVVFYLLALAMVYLYPWEGDFTPEKLYAMDTNTDDQVEQLGLLTMLRLDCKHMIFGSNSNMDISLEQLADAENEKAVQDEEIAEEVAEPEIDTSPNVLELDLQKWIDEAPNEDVKWLSEYIQTVTPTRKNEYTGMFENYNVIFITAEGFSGYLIDETLTPTLYRLTHEGFVFNRFYSALHFTSTSGGEFQNLTGLYPKNGFPVSMKETGEQGISLPFTLANILQPLDYTCIGFHFNENMYGRALSHPNLGYDWRQCSECQNLLTKETNEEGYVYWPQSDDYMVEQTLEEYLTQEPFHIYYLTLSGHLPYGFESNQMSQRNQEAVASLPYSEKTKSYIAANLEL
;
A
#
# COMPACT_ATOMS: atom_id res chain seq x y z
N LEU A 1 36.44 -5.33 -1.29
CA LEU A 1 36.63 -4.77 0.05
C LEU A 1 37.06 -5.86 1.07
N VAL A 2 36.32 -6.96 1.18
CA VAL A 2 36.60 -8.03 2.17
C VAL A 2 38.01 -8.61 2.04
N ASN A 3 38.55 -8.65 0.84
CA ASN A 3 39.91 -9.13 0.58
C ASN A 3 41.03 -8.23 1.13
N CYS A 4 40.75 -7.01 1.55
CA CYS A 4 41.68 -6.08 2.17
C CYS A 4 41.99 -6.44 3.63
N PHE A 5 41.16 -7.29 4.24
CA PHE A 5 41.27 -7.67 5.66
C PHE A 5 42.08 -8.95 5.90
N SER A 6 42.45 -9.21 7.15
CA SER A 6 43.08 -10.45 7.53
C SER A 6 42.22 -11.67 7.19
N LYS A 7 42.86 -12.87 7.03
CA LYS A 7 42.13 -14.10 6.70
C LYS A 7 40.94 -14.34 7.67
N ARG A 8 41.18 -14.16 8.98
CA ARG A 8 40.15 -14.34 10.01
C ARG A 8 39.01 -13.32 9.88
N THR A 9 39.32 -12.03 9.72
CA THR A 9 38.35 -10.95 9.55
C THR A 9 37.55 -11.14 8.30
N ARG A 10 38.18 -11.55 7.19
CA ARG A 10 37.51 -11.83 5.92
C ARG A 10 36.46 -12.93 6.06
N HIS A 11 36.82 -14.05 6.70
CA HIS A 11 35.88 -15.15 6.91
C HIS A 11 34.69 -14.72 7.79
N ILE A 12 34.95 -13.98 8.87
CA ILE A 12 33.88 -13.46 9.74
C ILE A 12 32.97 -12.55 8.94
N LEU A 13 33.50 -11.56 8.22
CA LEU A 13 32.70 -10.63 7.42
C LEU A 13 31.87 -11.35 6.35
N THR A 14 32.46 -12.34 5.67
CA THR A 14 31.74 -13.10 4.64
C THR A 14 30.60 -13.92 5.25
N SER A 15 30.82 -14.55 6.43
CA SER A 15 29.78 -15.32 7.12
C SER A 15 28.66 -14.42 7.64
N VAL A 16 29.02 -13.28 8.25
CA VAL A 16 28.02 -12.30 8.72
C VAL A 16 27.18 -11.79 7.56
N PHE A 17 27.81 -11.43 6.44
CA PHE A 17 27.09 -10.97 5.25
C PHE A 17 26.20 -12.06 4.64
N SER A 18 26.72 -13.31 4.56
CA SER A 18 25.93 -14.44 4.07
C SER A 18 24.73 -14.74 4.98
N LEU A 19 24.92 -14.67 6.30
CA LEU A 19 23.83 -14.85 7.26
C LEU A 19 22.81 -13.70 7.15
N PHE A 20 23.27 -12.47 7.01
CA PHE A 20 22.38 -11.31 6.81
C PHE A 20 21.51 -11.48 5.56
N LEU A 21 22.10 -11.87 4.43
CA LEU A 21 21.33 -12.14 3.21
C LEU A 21 20.33 -13.29 3.40
N ALA A 22 20.74 -14.38 4.06
CA ALA A 22 19.84 -15.51 4.31
C ALA A 22 18.64 -15.09 5.20
N VAL A 23 18.87 -14.31 6.25
CA VAL A 23 17.79 -13.78 7.09
C VAL A 23 16.88 -12.86 6.29
N LEU A 24 17.44 -11.96 5.46
CA LEU A 24 16.65 -11.10 4.59
C LEU A 24 15.74 -11.90 3.67
N PHE A 25 16.27 -12.91 2.98
CA PHE A 25 15.47 -13.78 2.11
C PHE A 25 14.42 -14.60 2.89
N CYS A 26 14.74 -15.01 4.13
CA CYS A 26 13.75 -15.68 4.99
C CYS A 26 12.59 -14.75 5.36
N VAL A 27 12.89 -13.49 5.70
CA VAL A 27 11.87 -12.48 6.01
C VAL A 27 10.99 -12.25 4.78
N GLU A 28 11.60 -12.02 3.61
CA GLU A 28 10.86 -11.82 2.36
C GLU A 28 9.95 -13.01 2.03
N MET A 29 10.45 -14.23 2.18
CA MET A 29 9.65 -15.43 1.95
C MET A 29 8.44 -15.51 2.88
N ILE A 30 8.61 -15.18 4.16
CA ILE A 30 7.52 -15.18 5.13
C ILE A 30 6.54 -14.03 4.85
N CYS A 31 7.03 -12.83 4.59
CA CYS A 31 6.18 -11.70 4.22
C CYS A 31 5.36 -12.00 2.96
N ARG A 32 5.98 -12.54 1.92
CA ARG A 32 5.28 -12.95 0.69
C ARG A 32 4.22 -14.02 0.95
N ARG A 33 4.41 -14.90 1.93
CA ARG A 33 3.42 -15.92 2.32
C ARG A 33 2.25 -15.38 3.12
N ILE A 34 2.49 -14.41 3.99
CA ILE A 34 1.46 -13.81 4.86
C ILE A 34 0.72 -12.70 4.12
N LEU A 35 1.48 -11.73 3.60
CA LEU A 35 0.95 -10.48 3.04
C LEU A 35 0.69 -10.56 1.53
N GLN A 36 1.13 -11.64 0.87
CA GLN A 36 1.11 -11.80 -0.59
C GLN A 36 1.91 -10.73 -1.36
N GLN A 37 2.74 -9.99 -0.64
CA GLN A 37 3.58 -8.90 -1.15
C GLN A 37 5.00 -9.06 -0.65
N TYR A 38 5.96 -8.49 -1.38
CA TYR A 38 7.32 -8.36 -0.91
C TYR A 38 7.42 -7.26 0.14
N PHE A 39 8.32 -7.49 1.10
CA PHE A 39 8.54 -6.57 2.19
C PHE A 39 9.19 -5.28 1.69
N GLN A 40 8.63 -4.14 2.05
CA GLN A 40 9.22 -2.82 1.84
C GLN A 40 9.70 -2.28 3.17
N LEU A 41 10.96 -1.87 3.25
CA LEU A 41 11.56 -1.28 4.45
C LEU A 41 10.79 -0.05 4.92
N PHE A 42 10.30 0.74 3.98
CA PHE A 42 9.52 1.94 4.24
C PHE A 42 8.20 1.60 4.95
N SER A 43 7.42 0.69 4.39
CA SER A 43 6.15 0.22 5.00
C SER A 43 6.35 -0.44 6.36
N ALA A 44 7.50 -1.10 6.57
CA ALA A 44 7.83 -1.73 7.83
C ALA A 44 8.13 -0.72 8.94
N LEU A 45 8.76 0.40 8.63
CA LEU A 45 9.02 1.45 9.62
C LEU A 45 7.73 2.08 10.12
N ASP A 46 6.76 2.27 9.23
CA ASP A 46 5.44 2.78 9.57
C ASP A 46 4.64 1.77 10.42
N THR A 47 4.66 0.50 10.04
CA THR A 47 4.04 -0.59 10.81
C THR A 47 4.69 -0.81 12.17
N ALA A 48 6.01 -0.66 12.26
CA ALA A 48 6.76 -0.79 13.52
C ALA A 48 6.45 0.36 14.48
N ALA A 49 6.21 1.56 13.96
CA ALA A 49 5.76 2.71 14.76
C ALA A 49 4.36 2.48 15.36
N GLY A 50 3.55 1.61 14.75
CA GLY A 50 2.19 1.27 15.20
C GLY A 50 2.06 0.12 16.23
N ASN A 51 3.15 -0.49 16.70
CA ASN A 51 3.18 -1.56 17.72
C ASN A 51 2.44 -2.88 17.39
N ARG A 52 2.37 -3.31 16.11
CA ARG A 52 1.41 -4.29 15.59
C ARG A 52 1.93 -5.64 15.18
N LEU A 53 3.19 -5.94 15.40
CA LEU A 53 3.72 -7.31 15.16
C LEU A 53 3.01 -8.39 15.99
N GLY A 54 2.28 -7.98 17.06
CA GLY A 54 1.48 -8.85 17.89
C GLY A 54 0.29 -9.49 17.15
N ASP A 55 -0.38 -8.73 16.32
CA ASP A 55 -1.61 -9.15 15.62
C ASP A 55 -1.34 -10.24 14.58
N TYR A 56 -0.14 -10.24 13.99
CA TYR A 56 0.29 -11.25 13.03
C TYR A 56 1.00 -12.47 13.64
N ARG A 57 1.12 -12.55 14.97
CA ARG A 57 1.91 -13.59 15.63
C ARG A 57 1.52 -15.01 15.20
N ASN A 58 0.24 -15.30 15.19
CA ASN A 58 -0.25 -16.64 14.84
C ASN A 58 -0.03 -16.95 13.35
N ALA A 59 -0.23 -15.98 12.47
CA ALA A 59 0.06 -16.10 11.04
C ALA A 59 1.55 -16.33 10.78
N VAL A 60 2.42 -15.62 11.51
CA VAL A 60 3.88 -15.79 11.41
C VAL A 60 4.30 -17.17 11.87
N VAL A 61 3.80 -17.66 13.03
CA VAL A 61 4.10 -19.00 13.54
C VAL A 61 3.70 -20.05 12.51
N LYS A 62 2.47 -19.99 12.00
CA LYS A 62 1.99 -20.92 10.99
C LYS A 62 2.81 -20.85 9.68
N ALA A 63 3.16 -19.65 9.22
CA ALA A 63 4.01 -19.50 8.03
C ALA A 63 5.41 -20.08 8.24
N LEU A 64 5.99 -19.96 9.44
CA LEU A 64 7.26 -20.58 9.80
C LEU A 64 7.14 -22.11 9.80
N GLU A 65 6.09 -22.67 10.40
CA GLU A 65 5.82 -24.11 10.44
C GLU A 65 5.62 -24.70 9.05
N GLN A 66 4.89 -24.03 8.19
CA GLN A 66 4.64 -24.50 6.81
C GLN A 66 5.85 -24.38 5.88
N ASN A 67 6.79 -23.47 6.16
CA ASN A 67 7.93 -23.21 5.27
C ASN A 67 9.30 -23.59 5.88
N TRP A 68 9.34 -24.35 6.97
CA TRP A 68 10.57 -24.68 7.69
C TRP A 68 11.67 -25.31 6.83
N ILE A 69 11.30 -26.12 5.83
CA ILE A 69 12.24 -26.74 4.89
C ILE A 69 12.94 -25.65 4.06
N GLY A 70 12.16 -24.68 3.49
CA GLY A 70 12.69 -23.56 2.73
C GLY A 70 13.62 -22.69 3.58
N LEU A 71 13.22 -22.41 4.81
CA LEU A 71 14.04 -21.65 5.78
C LEU A 71 15.36 -22.35 6.09
N LEU A 72 15.33 -23.67 6.31
CA LEU A 72 16.54 -24.46 6.54
C LEU A 72 17.46 -24.45 5.29
N LEU A 73 16.89 -24.59 4.08
CA LEU A 73 17.67 -24.53 2.85
C LEU A 73 18.37 -23.19 2.67
N MET A 74 17.73 -22.07 3.02
CA MET A 74 18.36 -20.74 2.99
C MET A 74 19.51 -20.60 3.97
N LEU A 75 19.49 -21.32 5.10
CA LEU A 75 20.54 -21.32 6.09
C LEU A 75 21.73 -22.26 5.73
N VAL A 76 21.60 -23.10 4.71
CA VAL A 76 22.67 -24.02 4.28
C VAL A 76 23.94 -23.28 3.91
N VAL A 77 23.83 -22.22 3.08
CA VAL A 77 25.01 -21.46 2.62
C VAL A 77 25.75 -20.78 3.77
N PRO A 78 25.10 -19.97 4.65
CA PRO A 78 25.79 -19.42 5.81
C PRO A 78 26.30 -20.50 6.76
N GLY A 79 25.56 -21.60 6.93
CA GLY A 79 26.01 -22.76 7.73
C GLY A 79 27.27 -23.38 7.17
N MET A 80 27.37 -23.61 5.87
CA MET A 80 28.57 -24.08 5.20
C MET A 80 29.75 -23.10 5.38
N MET A 81 29.50 -21.80 5.24
CA MET A 81 30.50 -20.77 5.45
C MET A 81 31.05 -20.79 6.89
N CYS A 82 30.18 -20.95 7.88
CA CYS A 82 30.58 -21.12 9.27
C CYS A 82 31.39 -22.43 9.49
N ALA A 83 30.91 -23.54 8.93
CA ALA A 83 31.61 -24.83 9.02
C ALA A 83 33.02 -24.77 8.42
N ILE A 84 33.20 -24.15 7.27
CA ILE A 84 34.49 -23.91 6.65
C ILE A 84 35.44 -23.17 7.58
N GLN A 85 34.94 -22.21 8.36
CA GLN A 85 35.74 -21.47 9.33
C GLN A 85 36.14 -22.33 10.54
N VAL A 86 35.18 -23.06 11.11
CA VAL A 86 35.39 -23.92 12.28
C VAL A 86 36.37 -25.03 11.96
N PHE A 87 36.17 -25.72 10.86
CA PHE A 87 37.02 -26.84 10.45
C PHE A 87 38.32 -26.41 9.72
N ARG A 88 38.57 -25.11 9.56
CA ARG A 88 39.74 -24.54 8.88
C ARG A 88 39.97 -25.14 7.47
N ILE A 89 38.91 -25.48 6.75
CA ILE A 89 38.99 -26.05 5.40
C ILE A 89 39.52 -24.96 4.46
N ASP A 90 40.66 -25.22 3.82
CA ASP A 90 41.19 -24.32 2.77
C ASP A 90 40.44 -24.56 1.45
N THR A 91 39.34 -23.86 1.23
CA THR A 91 38.40 -24.04 0.08
C THR A 91 38.95 -23.56 -1.26
N PHE A 92 40.01 -22.78 -1.28
CA PHE A 92 40.54 -22.20 -2.51
C PHE A 92 41.93 -22.64 -2.87
N GLY A 93 42.41 -23.81 -2.48
CA GLY A 93 43.65 -24.44 -3.05
C GLY A 93 44.89 -23.54 -3.28
N ILE A 94 44.72 -22.24 -3.15
CA ILE A 94 45.77 -21.23 -3.24
C ILE A 94 46.47 -21.19 -1.88
N LYS A 95 47.40 -22.11 -1.70
CA LYS A 95 48.37 -22.00 -0.60
C LYS A 95 49.18 -20.72 -0.80
N ILE A 96 48.60 -19.59 -0.41
CA ILE A 96 49.42 -18.41 -0.14
C ILE A 96 50.21 -18.76 1.13
N LYS A 97 51.41 -19.31 0.94
CA LYS A 97 52.40 -19.39 2.00
C LYS A 97 52.65 -17.95 2.47
N THR A 98 51.78 -17.47 3.34
CA THR A 98 52.07 -16.27 4.12
C THR A 98 53.10 -16.64 5.14
N ASP A 99 54.36 -16.62 4.69
CA ASP A 99 55.49 -16.58 5.60
C ASP A 99 55.35 -15.23 6.32
N THR A 100 54.81 -15.28 7.51
CA THR A 100 54.43 -14.11 8.34
C THR A 100 55.61 -13.29 8.78
N LYS A 101 56.82 -13.72 8.46
CA LYS A 101 58.09 -13.03 8.81
C LYS A 101 58.73 -12.27 7.65
N LYS A 102 58.34 -12.45 6.40
CA LYS A 102 58.85 -11.66 5.28
C LYS A 102 57.83 -10.62 4.82
N ARG A 103 58.13 -9.34 5.06
CA ARG A 103 57.40 -8.23 4.42
C ARG A 103 57.48 -8.40 2.89
N TRP A 104 56.40 -8.64 2.25
CA TRP A 104 56.31 -8.65 0.79
C TRP A 104 56.82 -7.32 0.21
N PRO A 105 57.62 -7.34 -0.86
CA PRO A 105 57.99 -6.13 -1.58
C PRO A 105 56.72 -5.41 -2.05
N LEU A 106 56.76 -4.08 -2.00
CA LEU A 106 55.60 -3.22 -2.33
C LEU A 106 54.91 -3.61 -3.63
N GLN A 107 55.66 -3.97 -4.67
CA GLN A 107 55.16 -4.44 -5.95
C GLN A 107 54.30 -5.70 -5.85
N LYS A 108 54.65 -6.69 -5.04
CA LYS A 108 53.84 -7.91 -4.88
C LYS A 108 52.58 -7.65 -4.08
N ARG A 109 52.58 -6.70 -3.11
CA ARG A 109 51.36 -6.25 -2.40
C ARG A 109 50.43 -5.52 -3.32
N LEU A 110 50.95 -4.62 -4.16
CA LEU A 110 50.17 -3.87 -5.16
C LEU A 110 49.56 -4.80 -6.22
N LEU A 111 50.34 -5.77 -6.72
CA LEU A 111 49.86 -6.75 -7.69
C LEU A 111 48.78 -7.67 -7.10
N PHE A 112 48.89 -8.05 -5.83
CA PHE A 112 47.88 -8.83 -5.11
C PHE A 112 46.59 -8.02 -4.93
N LEU A 113 46.69 -6.78 -4.45
CA LEU A 113 45.55 -5.86 -4.33
C LEU A 113 44.87 -5.62 -5.69
N TYR A 114 45.66 -5.43 -6.74
CA TYR A 114 45.15 -5.27 -8.08
C TYR A 114 44.37 -6.50 -8.57
N ARG A 115 44.99 -7.70 -8.51
CA ARG A 115 44.38 -8.94 -9.00
C ARG A 115 43.16 -9.40 -8.21
N PHE A 116 43.20 -9.30 -6.88
CA PHE A 116 42.19 -9.87 -6.00
C PHE A 116 41.15 -8.86 -5.49
N THR A 117 41.36 -7.59 -5.75
CA THR A 117 40.43 -6.55 -5.34
C THR A 117 39.94 -5.69 -6.50
N ALA A 118 40.88 -5.05 -7.22
CA ALA A 118 40.53 -4.13 -8.28
C ALA A 118 39.89 -4.84 -9.49
N VAL A 119 40.45 -5.97 -9.95
CA VAL A 119 39.88 -6.68 -11.11
C VAL A 119 38.48 -7.21 -10.84
N PRO A 120 38.17 -7.88 -9.70
CA PRO A 120 36.80 -8.26 -9.41
C PRO A 120 35.86 -7.06 -9.23
N MET A 121 36.33 -5.97 -8.61
CA MET A 121 35.51 -4.75 -8.49
C MET A 121 35.19 -4.14 -9.86
N ILE A 122 36.16 -4.03 -10.76
CA ILE A 122 35.94 -3.56 -12.12
C ILE A 122 34.95 -4.51 -12.83
N GLY A 123 35.12 -5.82 -12.66
CA GLY A 123 34.19 -6.82 -13.21
C GLY A 123 32.77 -6.59 -12.69
N CYS A 124 32.55 -6.42 -11.39
CA CYS A 124 31.24 -6.11 -10.82
C CYS A 124 30.66 -4.81 -11.39
N VAL A 125 31.46 -3.76 -11.51
CA VAL A 125 31.00 -2.48 -12.10
C VAL A 125 30.61 -2.66 -13.56
N VAL A 126 31.42 -3.38 -14.34
CA VAL A 126 31.10 -3.66 -15.75
C VAL A 126 29.80 -4.45 -15.88
N PHE A 127 29.63 -5.51 -15.10
CA PHE A 127 28.38 -6.29 -15.11
C PHE A 127 27.17 -5.45 -14.67
N TYR A 128 27.33 -4.60 -13.66
CA TYR A 128 26.27 -3.68 -13.24
C TYR A 128 25.90 -2.69 -14.33
N LEU A 129 26.90 -2.09 -15.01
CA LEU A 129 26.65 -1.18 -16.14
C LEU A 129 26.00 -1.88 -17.33
N LEU A 130 26.39 -3.14 -17.61
CA LEU A 130 25.74 -3.94 -18.63
C LEU A 130 24.27 -4.25 -18.26
N ALA A 131 23.99 -4.56 -17.00
CA ALA A 131 22.62 -4.76 -16.54
C ALA A 131 21.78 -3.47 -16.69
N LEU A 132 22.33 -2.31 -16.30
CA LEU A 132 21.68 -1.02 -16.54
C LEU A 132 21.49 -0.73 -18.03
N ALA A 133 22.47 -1.04 -18.86
CA ALA A 133 22.34 -0.88 -20.30
C ALA A 133 21.21 -1.75 -20.86
N MET A 134 21.03 -2.96 -20.37
CA MET A 134 19.89 -3.82 -20.74
C MET A 134 18.56 -3.20 -20.31
N VAL A 135 18.47 -2.64 -19.11
CA VAL A 135 17.24 -2.00 -18.61
C VAL A 135 16.84 -0.82 -19.50
N TYR A 136 17.80 0.03 -19.88
CA TYR A 136 17.51 1.31 -20.56
C TYR A 136 17.63 1.28 -22.09
N LEU A 137 18.41 0.36 -22.68
CA LEU A 137 18.69 0.35 -24.12
C LEU A 137 17.93 -0.73 -24.88
N TYR A 138 17.44 -1.75 -24.21
CA TYR A 138 16.65 -2.79 -24.86
C TYR A 138 15.22 -2.28 -25.09
N PRO A 139 14.66 -2.45 -26.29
CA PRO A 139 13.29 -2.01 -26.59
C PRO A 139 12.27 -2.97 -25.95
N TRP A 140 11.96 -2.74 -24.68
CA TRP A 140 10.95 -3.49 -23.96
C TRP A 140 9.54 -3.10 -24.44
N GLU A 141 8.66 -4.08 -24.60
CA GLU A 141 7.25 -3.87 -24.93
C GLU A 141 6.37 -4.13 -23.71
N GLY A 142 5.29 -3.36 -23.53
CA GLY A 142 4.32 -3.52 -22.46
C GLY A 142 4.23 -2.30 -21.53
N ASP A 143 3.25 -2.36 -20.62
CA ASP A 143 2.95 -1.26 -19.71
C ASP A 143 3.95 -1.15 -18.55
N PHE A 144 4.44 -2.28 -18.04
CA PHE A 144 5.42 -2.36 -16.94
C PHE A 144 6.75 -2.90 -17.46
N THR A 145 7.48 -2.05 -18.16
CA THR A 145 8.82 -2.41 -18.67
C THR A 145 9.88 -2.28 -17.55
N PRO A 146 11.02 -3.02 -17.63
CA PRO A 146 12.11 -2.89 -16.68
C PRO A 146 12.60 -1.46 -16.46
N GLU A 147 12.59 -0.62 -17.50
CA GLU A 147 12.95 0.79 -17.42
C GLU A 147 11.96 1.57 -16.55
N LYS A 148 10.66 1.42 -16.80
CA LYS A 148 9.59 2.05 -16.03
C LYS A 148 9.62 1.57 -14.58
N LEU A 149 9.72 0.26 -14.36
CA LEU A 149 9.81 -0.35 -13.03
C LEU A 149 11.05 0.10 -12.25
N TYR A 150 12.16 0.38 -12.92
CA TYR A 150 13.37 0.89 -12.28
C TYR A 150 13.23 2.35 -11.81
N ALA A 151 12.34 3.10 -12.42
CA ALA A 151 12.00 4.48 -12.05
C ALA A 151 10.83 4.59 -11.08
N MET A 152 9.93 3.58 -11.06
CA MET A 152 8.72 3.56 -10.23
C MET A 152 9.03 3.18 -8.78
N ASP A 153 8.21 3.67 -7.86
CA ASP A 153 8.25 3.33 -6.43
C ASP A 153 7.19 2.29 -6.05
N THR A 154 6.36 1.92 -6.99
CA THR A 154 5.20 1.05 -6.86
C THR A 154 5.40 -0.22 -7.68
N ASN A 155 4.53 -1.21 -7.48
CA ASN A 155 4.57 -2.47 -8.20
C ASN A 155 5.80 -3.33 -7.88
N THR A 156 5.97 -3.62 -6.58
CA THR A 156 7.09 -4.41 -6.06
C THR A 156 7.15 -5.82 -6.62
N ASP A 157 6.01 -6.42 -6.97
CA ASP A 157 5.95 -7.77 -7.51
C ASP A 157 6.62 -7.84 -8.89
N ASP A 158 6.25 -6.95 -9.80
CA ASP A 158 6.89 -6.88 -11.12
C ASP A 158 8.36 -6.41 -11.02
N GLN A 159 8.67 -5.52 -10.08
CA GLN A 159 10.07 -5.14 -9.81
C GLN A 159 10.92 -6.35 -9.38
N VAL A 160 10.40 -7.20 -8.51
CA VAL A 160 11.12 -8.41 -8.08
C VAL A 160 11.21 -9.43 -9.22
N GLU A 161 10.14 -9.60 -10.00
CA GLU A 161 10.10 -10.54 -11.12
C GLU A 161 11.07 -10.13 -12.23
N GLN A 162 11.09 -8.87 -12.61
CA GLN A 162 11.88 -8.38 -13.75
C GLN A 162 13.27 -7.86 -13.37
N LEU A 163 13.44 -7.25 -12.21
CA LEU A 163 14.69 -6.62 -11.76
C LEU A 163 15.39 -7.40 -10.64
N GLY A 164 14.67 -8.29 -9.99
CA GLY A 164 15.15 -9.09 -8.87
C GLY A 164 15.05 -8.40 -7.51
N LEU A 165 14.88 -9.23 -6.46
CA LEU A 165 14.63 -8.79 -5.07
C LEU A 165 15.64 -7.77 -4.54
N LEU A 166 16.95 -7.99 -4.76
CA LEU A 166 17.97 -7.07 -4.25
C LEU A 166 17.95 -5.71 -4.97
N THR A 167 17.51 -5.67 -6.21
CA THR A 167 17.34 -4.41 -6.95
C THR A 167 16.15 -3.65 -6.39
N MET A 168 15.01 -4.32 -6.18
CA MET A 168 13.82 -3.72 -5.57
C MET A 168 14.14 -3.15 -4.19
N LEU A 169 14.76 -3.92 -3.28
CA LEU A 169 15.15 -3.45 -1.95
C LEU A 169 16.13 -2.26 -1.99
N ARG A 170 17.04 -2.24 -2.97
CA ARG A 170 17.95 -1.11 -3.15
C ARG A 170 17.21 0.14 -3.62
N LEU A 171 16.22 -0.01 -4.51
CA LEU A 171 15.38 1.11 -4.96
C LEU A 171 14.52 1.62 -3.80
N ASP A 172 13.90 0.76 -3.02
CA ASP A 172 13.15 1.10 -1.82
C ASP A 172 14.01 1.89 -0.82
N CYS A 173 15.24 1.43 -0.51
CA CYS A 173 16.19 2.18 0.31
C CYS A 173 16.56 3.55 -0.30
N LYS A 174 16.73 3.62 -1.61
CA LYS A 174 17.03 4.89 -2.31
C LYS A 174 15.88 5.87 -2.13
N HIS A 175 14.65 5.42 -2.34
CA HIS A 175 13.45 6.25 -2.22
C HIS A 175 13.24 6.70 -0.77
N MET A 176 13.48 5.83 0.20
CA MET A 176 13.41 6.17 1.62
C MET A 176 14.38 7.30 2.01
N ILE A 177 15.60 7.32 1.44
CA ILE A 177 16.65 8.29 1.82
C ILE A 177 16.53 9.59 1.04
N PHE A 178 16.24 9.53 -0.25
CA PHE A 178 16.30 10.66 -1.18
C PHE A 178 14.94 11.16 -1.65
N GLY A 179 13.86 10.53 -1.21
CA GLY A 179 12.52 10.76 -1.73
C GLY A 179 12.31 10.11 -3.10
N SER A 180 11.06 10.04 -3.52
CA SER A 180 10.70 9.60 -4.87
C SER A 180 11.00 10.73 -5.87
N ASN A 181 11.74 10.41 -6.92
CA ASN A 181 11.96 11.30 -8.07
C ASN A 181 10.85 11.16 -9.12
N SER A 182 9.61 11.04 -8.72
CA SER A 182 8.52 11.20 -9.68
C SER A 182 8.31 12.68 -9.99
N ASN A 183 9.37 13.35 -10.42
CA ASN A 183 9.24 14.62 -11.11
C ASN A 183 8.69 14.30 -12.52
N MET A 184 7.39 14.12 -12.61
CA MET A 184 6.71 14.60 -13.78
C MET A 184 6.74 16.14 -13.62
N ASP A 185 7.72 16.79 -14.21
CA ASP A 185 7.67 18.22 -14.51
C ASP A 185 6.56 18.43 -15.56
N ILE A 186 5.32 18.21 -15.14
CA ILE A 186 4.16 18.59 -15.93
C ILE A 186 3.96 20.07 -15.63
N SER A 187 4.16 20.92 -16.61
CA SER A 187 3.83 22.32 -16.47
C SER A 187 2.31 22.51 -16.35
N LEU A 188 1.87 23.50 -15.58
CA LEU A 188 0.44 23.89 -15.51
C LEU A 188 -0.19 24.08 -16.90
N GLU A 189 0.61 24.56 -17.86
CA GLU A 189 0.22 24.76 -19.25
C GLU A 189 -0.09 23.43 -19.96
N GLN A 190 0.72 22.37 -19.75
CA GLN A 190 0.48 21.03 -20.31
C GLN A 190 -0.74 20.34 -19.70
N LEU A 191 -1.02 20.57 -18.41
CA LEU A 191 -2.21 20.04 -17.76
C LEU A 191 -3.49 20.73 -18.27
N ALA A 192 -3.45 22.06 -18.41
CA ALA A 192 -4.56 22.85 -18.95
C ALA A 192 -4.85 22.50 -20.41
N ASP A 193 -3.82 22.26 -21.23
CA ASP A 193 -3.98 21.85 -22.63
C ASP A 193 -4.61 20.45 -22.75
N ALA A 194 -4.21 19.50 -21.91
CA ALA A 194 -4.77 18.15 -21.90
C ALA A 194 -6.26 18.12 -21.45
N GLU A 195 -6.66 19.00 -20.55
CA GLU A 195 -8.08 19.16 -20.15
C GLU A 195 -8.89 19.87 -21.23
N ASN A 196 -8.35 20.88 -21.90
CA ASN A 196 -9.02 21.57 -22.99
C ASN A 196 -9.25 20.66 -24.20
N GLU A 197 -8.30 19.77 -24.56
CA GLU A 197 -8.50 18.77 -25.60
C GLU A 197 -9.64 17.78 -25.25
N LYS A 198 -9.78 17.44 -23.98
CA LYS A 198 -10.85 16.57 -23.48
C LYS A 198 -12.21 17.24 -23.54
N ALA A 199 -12.29 18.51 -23.14
CA ALA A 199 -13.51 19.31 -23.21
C ALA A 199 -14.00 19.50 -24.66
N VAL A 200 -13.09 19.66 -25.62
CA VAL A 200 -13.42 19.79 -27.06
C VAL A 200 -13.94 18.46 -27.64
N GLN A 201 -13.41 17.31 -27.20
CA GLN A 201 -13.92 16.00 -27.63
C GLN A 201 -15.33 15.70 -27.09
N ASP A 202 -15.65 16.19 -25.88
CA ASP A 202 -16.98 16.03 -25.29
C ASP A 202 -18.02 16.98 -25.95
N GLU A 203 -17.61 18.12 -26.51
CA GLU A 203 -18.49 19.01 -27.26
C GLU A 203 -18.86 18.49 -28.67
N GLU A 204 -17.95 17.77 -29.35
CA GLU A 204 -18.24 17.19 -30.67
C GLU A 204 -19.26 16.01 -30.64
N ILE A 205 -19.51 15.41 -29.46
CA ILE A 205 -20.46 14.31 -29.31
C ILE A 205 -21.88 14.80 -28.97
N ALA A 206 -22.07 16.08 -28.70
CA ALA A 206 -23.33 16.63 -28.17
C ALA A 206 -24.30 17.22 -29.21
N GLU A 207 -24.09 17.07 -30.51
CA GLU A 207 -25.02 17.45 -31.55
C GLU A 207 -25.82 16.23 -32.05
N GLU A 208 -26.99 16.01 -31.47
CA GLU A 208 -28.28 15.64 -32.01
C GLU A 208 -29.14 14.89 -30.98
N VAL A 209 -30.10 15.57 -30.42
CA VAL A 209 -31.52 15.18 -30.18
C VAL A 209 -32.15 16.19 -29.22
N ALA A 210 -33.25 16.83 -29.57
CA ALA A 210 -33.99 17.73 -28.70
C ALA A 210 -34.70 16.94 -27.59
N GLU A 211 -33.96 16.68 -26.49
CA GLU A 211 -34.50 16.21 -25.21
C GLU A 211 -34.74 17.42 -24.27
N PRO A 212 -35.51 17.28 -23.17
CA PRO A 212 -35.74 18.37 -22.23
C PRO A 212 -34.40 19.04 -21.84
N GLU A 213 -34.37 20.37 -21.76
CA GLU A 213 -33.17 21.14 -21.41
C GLU A 213 -32.64 20.68 -20.05
N ILE A 214 -31.66 19.77 -20.07
CA ILE A 214 -30.93 19.33 -18.90
C ILE A 214 -29.97 20.45 -18.52
N ASP A 215 -29.92 20.84 -17.24
CA ASP A 215 -28.93 21.78 -16.75
C ASP A 215 -27.52 21.15 -16.87
N THR A 216 -26.74 21.64 -17.82
CA THR A 216 -25.36 21.25 -18.08
C THR A 216 -24.35 22.31 -17.61
N SER A 217 -24.78 23.24 -16.75
CA SER A 217 -23.86 24.21 -16.15
C SER A 217 -22.78 23.53 -15.33
N PRO A 218 -21.61 24.18 -15.13
CA PRO A 218 -20.51 23.61 -14.35
C PRO A 218 -20.92 23.30 -12.90
N ASN A 219 -20.45 22.15 -12.35
CA ASN A 219 -20.49 21.86 -10.94
C ASN A 219 -19.36 22.61 -10.24
N VAL A 220 -19.66 23.73 -9.61
CA VAL A 220 -18.67 24.57 -8.94
C VAL A 220 -18.87 24.50 -7.44
N LEU A 221 -17.79 24.19 -6.70
CA LEU A 221 -17.73 24.35 -5.28
C LEU A 221 -17.22 25.77 -4.96
N GLU A 222 -17.95 26.52 -4.13
CA GLU A 222 -17.57 27.88 -3.75
C GLU A 222 -16.36 27.87 -2.79
N LEU A 223 -15.17 27.81 -3.37
CA LEU A 223 -13.89 27.87 -2.64
C LEU A 223 -13.19 29.19 -2.91
N ASP A 224 -12.67 29.84 -1.86
CA ASP A 224 -11.84 31.03 -2.01
C ASP A 224 -10.40 30.65 -2.36
N LEU A 225 -10.23 30.17 -3.59
CA LEU A 225 -8.92 29.72 -4.11
C LEU A 225 -7.90 30.87 -4.13
N GLN A 226 -8.33 32.11 -4.36
CA GLN A 226 -7.41 33.25 -4.34
C GLN A 226 -6.81 33.45 -2.95
N LYS A 227 -7.63 33.32 -1.90
CA LYS A 227 -7.13 33.38 -0.54
C LYS A 227 -6.11 32.27 -0.25
N TRP A 228 -6.35 31.05 -0.74
CA TRP A 228 -5.40 29.94 -0.58
C TRP A 228 -4.06 30.21 -1.29
N ILE A 229 -4.09 30.86 -2.45
CA ILE A 229 -2.87 31.27 -3.17
C ILE A 229 -2.11 32.34 -2.39
N ASP A 230 -2.82 33.35 -1.90
CA ASP A 230 -2.22 34.50 -1.20
C ASP A 230 -1.67 34.10 0.19
N GLU A 231 -2.31 33.17 0.89
CA GLU A 231 -1.94 32.69 2.23
C GLU A 231 -1.12 31.39 2.19
N ALA A 232 -0.69 30.92 1.02
CA ALA A 232 0.01 29.64 0.87
C ALA A 232 1.29 29.58 1.72
N PRO A 233 1.47 28.57 2.59
CA PRO A 233 2.61 28.47 3.49
C PRO A 233 3.93 28.11 2.78
N ASN A 234 3.85 27.59 1.56
CA ASN A 234 5.00 27.22 0.72
C ASN A 234 4.61 27.21 -0.76
N GLU A 235 5.61 27.08 -1.64
CA GLU A 235 5.42 27.08 -3.09
C GLU A 235 4.61 25.88 -3.58
N ASP A 236 4.68 24.70 -2.94
CA ASP A 236 3.92 23.51 -3.36
C ASP A 236 2.41 23.73 -3.16
N VAL A 237 2.01 24.28 -2.02
CA VAL A 237 0.61 24.61 -1.73
C VAL A 237 0.10 25.71 -2.65
N LYS A 238 0.93 26.71 -2.92
CA LYS A 238 0.59 27.78 -3.85
C LYS A 238 0.37 27.23 -5.26
N TRP A 239 1.32 26.43 -5.76
CA TRP A 239 1.23 25.78 -7.07
C TRP A 239 -0.02 24.91 -7.19
N LEU A 240 -0.33 24.09 -6.16
CA LEU A 240 -1.53 23.26 -6.16
C LEU A 240 -2.81 24.09 -6.21
N SER A 241 -2.87 25.19 -5.46
CA SER A 241 -4.03 26.09 -5.45
C SER A 241 -4.20 26.81 -6.80
N GLU A 242 -3.11 27.25 -7.41
CA GLU A 242 -3.10 27.81 -8.77
C GLU A 242 -3.56 26.75 -9.80
N TYR A 243 -3.09 25.51 -9.68
CA TYR A 243 -3.54 24.40 -10.54
C TYR A 243 -5.04 24.15 -10.40
N ILE A 244 -5.55 24.00 -9.17
CA ILE A 244 -7.00 23.78 -8.93
C ILE A 244 -7.83 24.91 -9.57
N GLN A 245 -7.34 26.14 -9.54
CA GLN A 245 -8.02 27.29 -10.17
C GLN A 245 -8.12 27.15 -11.70
N THR A 246 -7.21 26.40 -12.33
CA THR A 246 -7.24 26.17 -13.79
C THR A 246 -8.09 24.97 -14.21
N VAL A 247 -8.45 24.08 -13.25
CA VAL A 247 -9.20 22.86 -13.55
C VAL A 247 -10.63 23.21 -14.00
N THR A 248 -11.03 22.67 -15.14
CA THR A 248 -12.39 22.82 -15.63
C THR A 248 -13.35 21.97 -14.80
N PRO A 249 -14.37 22.56 -14.15
CA PRO A 249 -15.37 21.81 -13.39
C PRO A 249 -16.15 20.83 -14.26
N THR A 250 -16.50 19.67 -13.70
CA THR A 250 -17.42 18.76 -14.35
C THR A 250 -18.78 19.42 -14.59
N ARG A 251 -19.46 19.03 -15.65
CA ARG A 251 -20.81 19.54 -15.94
C ARG A 251 -21.86 18.77 -15.16
N LYS A 252 -22.93 19.46 -14.80
CA LYS A 252 -24.17 18.83 -14.32
C LYS A 252 -24.77 17.93 -15.39
N ASN A 253 -25.55 16.97 -14.98
CA ASN A 253 -26.26 16.04 -15.85
C ASN A 253 -27.65 15.72 -15.28
N GLU A 254 -28.42 14.87 -15.93
CA GLU A 254 -29.76 14.45 -15.55
C GLU A 254 -29.89 13.85 -14.14
N TYR A 255 -28.78 13.38 -13.56
CA TYR A 255 -28.72 12.81 -12.20
C TYR A 255 -28.37 13.84 -11.13
N THR A 256 -27.96 15.05 -11.51
CA THR A 256 -27.56 16.09 -10.56
C THR A 256 -28.76 16.52 -9.72
N GLY A 257 -28.63 16.42 -8.39
CA GLY A 257 -29.70 16.72 -7.44
C GLY A 257 -30.74 15.60 -7.24
N MET A 258 -30.60 14.45 -7.94
CA MET A 258 -31.53 13.32 -7.81
C MET A 258 -31.70 12.84 -6.37
N PHE A 259 -30.63 12.89 -5.58
CA PHE A 259 -30.58 12.44 -4.19
C PHE A 259 -30.50 13.59 -3.19
N GLU A 260 -30.97 14.79 -3.56
CA GLU A 260 -31.01 15.91 -2.63
C GLU A 260 -31.85 15.56 -1.39
N ASN A 261 -31.35 15.84 -0.20
CA ASN A 261 -31.93 15.51 1.11
C ASN A 261 -32.04 14.01 1.45
N TYR A 262 -31.39 13.13 0.68
CA TYR A 262 -31.31 11.72 1.06
C TYR A 262 -30.19 11.49 2.11
N ASN A 263 -30.39 10.48 2.95
CA ASN A 263 -29.33 9.97 3.81
C ASN A 263 -28.24 9.29 2.98
N VAL A 264 -26.97 9.45 3.39
CA VAL A 264 -25.84 8.90 2.66
C VAL A 264 -25.04 7.95 3.56
N ILE A 265 -24.94 6.70 3.14
CA ILE A 265 -24.02 5.72 3.76
C ILE A 265 -22.91 5.46 2.76
N PHE A 266 -21.67 5.77 3.15
CA PHE A 266 -20.48 5.57 2.33
C PHE A 266 -19.61 4.46 2.95
N ILE A 267 -19.37 3.38 2.21
CA ILE A 267 -18.66 2.21 2.69
C ILE A 267 -17.35 2.06 1.90
N THR A 268 -16.23 2.11 2.59
CA THR A 268 -14.94 1.64 2.06
C THR A 268 -14.76 0.18 2.46
N ALA A 269 -14.95 -0.72 1.50
CA ALA A 269 -14.90 -2.16 1.73
C ALA A 269 -13.44 -2.66 1.67
N GLU A 270 -12.84 -2.93 2.83
CA GLU A 270 -11.47 -3.42 2.96
C GLU A 270 -11.33 -4.83 2.38
N GLY A 271 -10.33 -5.01 1.49
CA GLY A 271 -10.03 -6.31 0.90
C GLY A 271 -11.10 -6.85 -0.06
N PHE A 272 -12.13 -6.07 -0.37
CA PHE A 272 -13.26 -6.47 -1.20
C PHE A 272 -12.89 -6.55 -2.69
N SER A 273 -13.52 -7.48 -3.40
CA SER A 273 -13.44 -7.60 -4.85
C SER A 273 -14.81 -7.84 -5.46
N GLY A 274 -15.05 -7.26 -6.64
CA GLY A 274 -16.28 -7.49 -7.40
C GLY A 274 -16.61 -8.97 -7.69
N TYR A 275 -15.61 -9.85 -7.64
CA TYR A 275 -15.83 -11.31 -7.74
C TYR A 275 -16.60 -11.91 -6.56
N LEU A 276 -16.79 -11.17 -5.47
CA LEU A 276 -17.59 -11.58 -4.30
C LEU A 276 -19.08 -11.33 -4.49
N ILE A 277 -19.48 -10.59 -5.52
CA ILE A 277 -20.89 -10.29 -5.80
C ILE A 277 -21.54 -11.52 -6.40
N ASP A 278 -22.39 -12.17 -5.64
CA ASP A 278 -23.06 -13.41 -5.99
C ASP A 278 -24.53 -13.40 -5.51
N GLU A 279 -25.45 -13.85 -6.36
CA GLU A 279 -26.90 -13.82 -6.06
C GLU A 279 -27.26 -14.62 -4.80
N THR A 280 -26.54 -15.69 -4.51
CA THR A 280 -26.82 -16.59 -3.39
C THR A 280 -26.02 -16.23 -2.13
N LEU A 281 -24.73 -15.90 -2.30
CA LEU A 281 -23.83 -15.68 -1.18
C LEU A 281 -23.89 -14.24 -0.65
N THR A 282 -24.07 -13.28 -1.54
CA THR A 282 -24.11 -11.83 -1.21
C THR A 282 -25.34 -11.16 -1.84
N PRO A 283 -26.55 -11.60 -1.51
CA PRO A 283 -27.77 -11.19 -2.22
C PRO A 283 -28.03 -9.67 -2.16
N THR A 284 -27.66 -9.03 -1.05
CA THR A 284 -27.80 -7.56 -0.94
C THR A 284 -26.85 -6.82 -1.88
N LEU A 285 -25.58 -7.22 -1.95
CA LEU A 285 -24.61 -6.62 -2.88
C LEU A 285 -25.02 -6.90 -4.34
N TYR A 286 -25.47 -8.12 -4.61
CA TYR A 286 -25.99 -8.48 -5.93
C TYR A 286 -27.16 -7.57 -6.33
N ARG A 287 -28.15 -7.38 -5.46
CA ARG A 287 -29.29 -6.48 -5.70
C ARG A 287 -28.83 -5.04 -5.93
N LEU A 288 -27.94 -4.50 -5.09
CA LEU A 288 -27.43 -3.14 -5.22
C LEU A 288 -26.73 -2.90 -6.57
N THR A 289 -26.00 -3.88 -7.09
CA THR A 289 -25.33 -3.78 -8.39
C THR A 289 -26.24 -4.02 -9.58
N HIS A 290 -27.48 -4.49 -9.38
CA HIS A 290 -28.46 -4.70 -10.45
C HIS A 290 -29.60 -3.67 -10.44
N GLU A 291 -29.85 -3.01 -9.32
CA GLU A 291 -30.90 -2.00 -9.15
C GLU A 291 -30.37 -0.58 -9.00
N GLY A 292 -29.06 -0.42 -8.70
CA GLY A 292 -28.40 0.85 -8.47
C GLY A 292 -27.47 1.28 -9.60
N PHE A 293 -26.76 2.38 -9.39
CA PHE A 293 -25.70 2.82 -10.29
C PHE A 293 -24.46 1.93 -10.17
N VAL A 294 -23.91 1.50 -11.30
CA VAL A 294 -22.69 0.68 -11.37
C VAL A 294 -21.63 1.40 -12.17
N PHE A 295 -20.50 1.70 -11.53
CA PHE A 295 -19.38 2.38 -12.15
C PHE A 295 -18.40 1.35 -12.75
N ASN A 296 -18.62 0.92 -13.98
CA ASN A 296 -17.82 -0.11 -14.66
C ASN A 296 -16.37 0.29 -14.94
N ARG A 297 -16.04 1.56 -14.83
CA ARG A 297 -14.71 2.12 -15.02
C ARG A 297 -14.16 2.72 -13.74
N PHE A 298 -14.47 2.13 -12.59
CA PHE A 298 -13.89 2.51 -11.32
C PHE A 298 -12.51 1.84 -11.17
N TYR A 299 -11.46 2.63 -11.05
CA TYR A 299 -10.08 2.16 -10.93
C TYR A 299 -9.47 2.65 -9.62
N SER A 300 -8.86 1.73 -8.88
CA SER A 300 -8.02 2.08 -7.72
C SER A 300 -6.61 2.36 -8.18
N ALA A 301 -6.01 3.45 -7.73
CA ALA A 301 -4.61 3.72 -8.04
C ALA A 301 -3.70 2.75 -7.28
N LEU A 302 -2.76 2.15 -8.01
CA LEU A 302 -1.79 1.18 -7.47
C LEU A 302 -0.56 1.89 -6.87
N HIS A 303 -0.76 2.83 -5.95
CA HIS A 303 0.38 3.53 -5.36
C HIS A 303 1.00 2.76 -4.22
N PHE A 304 0.23 2.54 -3.18
CA PHE A 304 0.57 1.74 -2.03
C PHE A 304 -0.60 0.83 -1.73
N THR A 305 -0.30 -0.40 -1.40
CA THR A 305 -1.29 -1.38 -0.97
C THR A 305 -1.61 -1.21 0.52
N SER A 306 -1.81 0.02 0.97
CA SER A 306 -2.20 0.29 2.34
C SER A 306 -3.63 0.80 2.38
N THR A 307 -4.37 0.38 3.38
CA THR A 307 -5.75 0.82 3.64
C THR A 307 -5.84 2.35 3.70
N SER A 308 -4.86 3.01 4.36
CA SER A 308 -4.85 4.47 4.49
C SER A 308 -4.74 5.20 3.16
N GLY A 309 -4.00 4.66 2.19
CA GLY A 309 -3.90 5.24 0.85
C GLY A 309 -5.20 5.11 0.05
N GLY A 310 -5.84 3.94 0.08
CA GLY A 310 -7.13 3.71 -0.55
C GLY A 310 -8.25 4.54 0.09
N GLU A 311 -8.28 4.59 1.41
CA GLU A 311 -9.20 5.41 2.18
C GLU A 311 -9.06 6.91 1.85
N PHE A 312 -7.83 7.42 1.79
CA PHE A 312 -7.55 8.79 1.39
C PHE A 312 -8.12 9.11 0.00
N GLN A 313 -7.90 8.24 -0.97
CA GLN A 313 -8.45 8.41 -2.32
C GLN A 313 -9.99 8.44 -2.32
N ASN A 314 -10.61 7.52 -1.59
CA ASN A 314 -12.06 7.43 -1.51
C ASN A 314 -12.71 8.66 -0.85
N LEU A 315 -12.09 9.18 0.23
CA LEU A 315 -12.64 10.29 0.99
C LEU A 315 -12.32 11.66 0.39
N THR A 316 -11.23 11.79 -0.35
CA THR A 316 -10.75 13.09 -0.82
C THR A 316 -10.75 13.23 -2.34
N GLY A 317 -10.83 12.13 -3.11
CA GLY A 317 -10.63 12.15 -4.55
C GLY A 317 -9.19 12.47 -4.99
N LEU A 318 -8.25 12.53 -4.06
CA LEU A 318 -6.84 12.85 -4.34
C LEU A 318 -5.98 11.59 -4.33
N TYR A 319 -4.91 11.60 -5.11
CA TYR A 319 -3.91 10.55 -5.09
C TYR A 319 -2.85 10.81 -4.02
N PRO A 320 -2.44 9.79 -3.26
CA PRO A 320 -1.30 9.92 -2.36
C PRO A 320 -0.02 10.18 -3.17
N LYS A 321 0.94 10.88 -2.57
CA LYS A 321 2.24 11.12 -3.19
C LYS A 321 2.94 9.78 -3.49
N ASN A 322 3.46 9.62 -4.70
CA ASN A 322 4.21 8.43 -5.10
C ASN A 322 5.34 8.11 -4.13
N GLY A 323 5.52 6.84 -3.83
CA GLY A 323 6.61 6.35 -3.00
C GLY A 323 6.42 6.55 -1.50
N PHE A 324 5.27 7.10 -1.06
CA PHE A 324 5.00 7.33 0.36
C PHE A 324 3.58 6.89 0.72
N PRO A 325 3.39 6.11 1.78
CA PRO A 325 2.06 5.90 2.34
C PRO A 325 1.50 7.22 2.84
N VAL A 326 0.18 7.37 2.78
CA VAL A 326 -0.47 8.55 3.37
C VAL A 326 -0.37 8.46 4.88
N SER A 327 0.27 9.45 5.48
CA SER A 327 0.29 9.60 6.92
C SER A 327 -0.96 10.35 7.39
N MET A 328 -2.00 9.60 7.73
CA MET A 328 -3.22 10.16 8.31
C MET A 328 -2.91 10.91 9.62
N LYS A 329 -1.95 10.43 10.40
CA LYS A 329 -1.52 11.08 11.62
C LYS A 329 -0.93 12.47 11.36
N GLU A 330 -0.03 12.60 10.40
CA GLU A 330 0.56 13.91 10.04
C GLU A 330 -0.49 14.89 9.56
N THR A 331 -1.43 14.45 8.72
CA THR A 331 -2.55 15.26 8.26
C THR A 331 -3.38 15.77 9.45
N GLY A 332 -3.64 14.89 10.42
CA GLY A 332 -4.35 15.24 11.65
C GLY A 332 -3.57 16.21 12.54
N GLU A 333 -2.28 15.96 12.78
CA GLU A 333 -1.42 16.83 13.61
C GLU A 333 -1.25 18.25 13.03
N GLN A 334 -1.28 18.38 11.72
CA GLN A 334 -1.25 19.68 11.05
C GLN A 334 -2.59 20.41 11.07
N GLY A 335 -3.67 19.76 11.47
CA GLY A 335 -5.01 20.35 11.53
C GLY A 335 -5.55 20.76 10.15
N ILE A 336 -5.16 20.04 9.10
CA ILE A 336 -5.55 20.36 7.73
C ILE A 336 -7.00 19.91 7.51
N SER A 337 -7.89 20.88 7.26
CA SER A 337 -9.25 20.62 6.82
C SER A 337 -9.32 20.65 5.30
N LEU A 338 -9.97 19.64 4.72
CA LEU A 338 -10.21 19.55 3.28
C LEU A 338 -11.69 19.89 3.01
N PRO A 339 -12.01 21.12 2.58
CA PRO A 339 -13.39 21.61 2.47
C PRO A 339 -14.21 20.91 1.39
N PHE A 340 -13.58 20.13 0.52
CA PHE A 340 -14.22 19.40 -0.57
C PHE A 340 -14.51 17.92 -0.24
N THR A 341 -14.21 17.46 0.99
CA THR A 341 -14.63 16.13 1.42
C THR A 341 -16.14 16.08 1.64
N LEU A 342 -16.75 14.93 1.40
CA LEU A 342 -18.21 14.79 1.43
C LEU A 342 -18.81 15.25 2.77
N ALA A 343 -18.20 14.87 3.90
CA ALA A 343 -18.70 15.30 5.21
C ALA A 343 -18.56 16.82 5.42
N ASN A 344 -17.44 17.45 5.01
CA ASN A 344 -17.28 18.90 5.12
C ASN A 344 -18.24 19.68 4.19
N ILE A 345 -18.69 19.07 3.08
CA ILE A 345 -19.71 19.64 2.20
C ILE A 345 -21.11 19.51 2.82
N LEU A 346 -21.41 18.39 3.46
CA LEU A 346 -22.74 18.08 3.97
C LEU A 346 -23.02 18.68 5.37
N GLN A 347 -22.02 18.84 6.24
CA GLN A 347 -22.22 19.46 7.55
C GLN A 347 -22.90 20.83 7.52
N PRO A 348 -22.51 21.77 6.62
CA PRO A 348 -23.21 23.06 6.51
C PRO A 348 -24.66 22.95 6.05
N LEU A 349 -25.10 21.78 5.57
CA LEU A 349 -26.46 21.46 5.17
C LEU A 349 -27.23 20.68 6.25
N ASP A 350 -26.78 20.79 7.51
CA ASP A 350 -27.38 20.16 8.71
C ASP A 350 -27.33 18.61 8.72
N TYR A 351 -26.44 17.99 7.93
CA TYR A 351 -26.22 16.55 8.02
C TYR A 351 -25.41 16.17 9.26
N THR A 352 -25.86 15.12 9.96
CA THR A 352 -25.05 14.45 10.97
C THR A 352 -24.01 13.55 10.28
N CYS A 353 -22.71 13.87 10.46
CA CYS A 353 -21.62 13.17 9.79
C CYS A 353 -20.79 12.36 10.79
N ILE A 354 -20.94 11.03 10.77
CA ILE A 354 -20.23 10.11 11.67
C ILE A 354 -19.41 9.10 10.85
N GLY A 355 -18.20 8.80 11.30
CA GLY A 355 -17.36 7.77 10.69
C GLY A 355 -17.03 6.65 11.68
N PHE A 356 -17.12 5.39 11.23
CA PHE A 356 -16.93 4.21 12.05
C PHE A 356 -15.84 3.28 11.50
N HIS A 357 -15.03 2.74 12.41
CA HIS A 357 -14.08 1.67 12.10
C HIS A 357 -13.86 0.76 13.29
N PHE A 358 -14.05 -0.53 13.09
CA PHE A 358 -14.04 -1.50 14.19
C PHE A 358 -12.62 -1.95 14.59
N ASN A 359 -11.68 -1.03 14.57
CA ASN A 359 -10.30 -1.26 15.00
C ASN A 359 -9.82 -0.13 15.91
N GLU A 360 -8.58 -0.28 16.43
CA GLU A 360 -7.92 0.74 17.24
C GLU A 360 -7.48 1.95 16.40
N ASN A 361 -6.93 2.97 17.06
CA ASN A 361 -6.43 4.17 16.38
C ASN A 361 -5.22 3.87 15.47
N MET A 362 -5.52 3.30 14.30
CA MET A 362 -4.55 3.07 13.26
C MET A 362 -4.36 4.30 12.40
N TYR A 363 -3.12 4.53 11.97
CA TYR A 363 -2.76 5.61 11.06
C TYR A 363 -3.17 7.00 11.53
N GLY A 364 -3.51 7.18 12.81
CA GLY A 364 -3.91 8.46 13.38
C GLY A 364 -5.28 8.95 12.94
N ARG A 365 -6.22 8.07 12.59
CA ARG A 365 -7.57 8.43 12.14
C ARG A 365 -8.34 9.30 13.12
N ALA A 366 -8.19 9.08 14.43
CA ALA A 366 -8.80 9.92 15.44
C ALA A 366 -8.36 11.40 15.39
N LEU A 367 -7.23 11.70 14.74
CA LEU A 367 -6.74 13.06 14.51
C LEU A 367 -7.13 13.60 13.14
N SER A 368 -7.11 12.74 12.10
CA SER A 368 -7.34 13.17 10.71
C SER A 368 -8.81 13.27 10.33
N HIS A 369 -9.63 12.31 10.72
CA HIS A 369 -11.03 12.23 10.28
C HIS A 369 -11.91 13.39 10.78
N PRO A 370 -11.70 13.94 11.98
CA PRO A 370 -12.38 15.20 12.36
C PRO A 370 -12.10 16.36 11.41
N ASN A 371 -10.89 16.45 10.83
CA ASN A 371 -10.54 17.46 9.84
C ASN A 371 -11.20 17.20 8.47
N LEU A 372 -11.62 15.95 8.22
CA LEU A 372 -12.39 15.57 7.03
C LEU A 372 -13.90 15.73 7.22
N GLY A 373 -14.35 16.20 8.42
CA GLY A 373 -15.74 16.48 8.73
C GLY A 373 -16.47 15.36 9.49
N TYR A 374 -15.79 14.32 9.97
CA TYR A 374 -16.43 13.21 10.66
C TYR A 374 -16.32 13.30 12.19
N ASP A 375 -17.39 13.05 12.91
CA ASP A 375 -17.33 12.56 14.28
C ASP A 375 -16.85 11.12 14.25
N TRP A 376 -15.54 10.91 14.52
CA TRP A 376 -14.87 9.63 14.31
C TRP A 376 -15.00 8.69 15.51
N ARG A 377 -15.49 7.48 15.26
CA ARG A 377 -15.73 6.44 16.24
C ARG A 377 -14.91 5.18 15.93
N GLN A 378 -14.18 4.68 16.93
CA GLN A 378 -13.32 3.49 16.78
C GLN A 378 -13.22 2.72 18.10
N CYS A 379 -12.70 1.47 18.05
CA CYS A 379 -12.40 0.70 19.23
C CYS A 379 -11.12 1.22 19.87
N SER A 380 -11.20 2.16 20.80
CA SER A 380 -10.04 2.57 21.60
C SER A 380 -10.36 2.65 23.07
N GLU A 381 -9.37 2.37 23.90
CA GLU A 381 -9.46 2.49 25.36
C GLU A 381 -9.79 3.92 25.82
N CYS A 382 -9.55 4.91 24.95
CA CYS A 382 -9.63 6.32 25.32
C CYS A 382 -10.92 7.03 24.88
N GLN A 383 -11.69 6.50 23.94
CA GLN A 383 -12.86 7.20 23.38
C GLN A 383 -14.12 6.36 23.16
N ASN A 384 -14.21 5.25 23.78
CA ASN A 384 -15.46 4.66 24.17
C ASN A 384 -16.58 4.40 23.24
N LEU A 385 -16.49 3.86 22.08
CA LEU A 385 -17.78 3.73 21.42
C LEU A 385 -18.05 2.35 20.84
N LEU A 386 -17.03 1.61 20.47
CA LEU A 386 -17.23 0.29 19.91
C LEU A 386 -16.58 -0.75 20.82
N THR A 387 -17.37 -1.71 21.27
CA THR A 387 -16.88 -2.85 22.06
C THR A 387 -16.47 -3.97 21.12
N LYS A 388 -15.19 -4.36 21.18
CA LYS A 388 -14.68 -5.48 20.38
C LYS A 388 -15.44 -6.78 20.71
N GLU A 389 -15.78 -7.51 19.67
CA GLU A 389 -16.33 -8.84 19.81
C GLU A 389 -15.26 -9.81 20.33
N THR A 390 -15.65 -10.66 21.28
CA THR A 390 -14.78 -11.67 21.90
C THR A 390 -15.46 -13.03 21.85
N ASN A 391 -14.64 -14.09 21.87
CA ASN A 391 -15.15 -15.44 22.07
C ASN A 391 -15.57 -15.69 23.53
N GLU A 392 -16.12 -16.88 23.83
CA GLU A 392 -16.55 -17.27 25.18
C GLU A 392 -15.43 -17.26 26.23
N GLU A 393 -14.17 -17.36 25.77
CA GLU A 393 -12.97 -17.35 26.63
C GLU A 393 -12.41 -15.90 26.83
N GLY A 394 -13.04 -14.90 26.20
CA GLY A 394 -12.65 -13.49 26.28
C GLY A 394 -11.51 -13.08 25.33
N TYR A 395 -11.16 -13.93 24.36
CA TYR A 395 -10.20 -13.54 23.31
C TYR A 395 -10.88 -12.70 22.23
N VAL A 396 -10.27 -11.57 21.91
CA VAL A 396 -10.72 -10.66 20.87
C VAL A 396 -10.63 -11.31 19.49
N TYR A 397 -11.71 -11.30 18.73
CA TYR A 397 -11.69 -11.76 17.34
C TYR A 397 -10.78 -10.92 16.45
N TRP A 398 -10.16 -11.57 15.48
CA TRP A 398 -9.43 -10.90 14.41
C TRP A 398 -9.69 -11.58 13.05
N PRO A 399 -10.08 -10.83 12.02
CA PRO A 399 -10.61 -9.47 12.13
C PRO A 399 -11.91 -9.40 12.93
N GLN A 400 -12.40 -8.20 13.22
CA GLN A 400 -13.72 -7.99 13.81
C GLN A 400 -14.80 -8.07 12.72
N SER A 401 -16.04 -8.37 13.11
CA SER A 401 -17.19 -8.42 12.21
C SER A 401 -17.70 -7.04 11.85
N ASP A 402 -17.92 -6.79 10.56
CA ASP A 402 -18.53 -5.55 10.08
C ASP A 402 -20.05 -5.54 10.38
N ASP A 403 -20.72 -6.68 10.30
CA ASP A 403 -22.12 -6.84 10.69
C ASP A 403 -22.31 -6.44 12.16
N TYR A 404 -21.48 -6.95 13.06
CA TYR A 404 -21.49 -6.56 14.46
C TYR A 404 -21.18 -5.07 14.69
N MET A 405 -20.34 -4.46 13.87
CA MET A 405 -20.10 -3.01 13.90
C MET A 405 -21.37 -2.24 13.56
N VAL A 406 -22.08 -2.64 12.51
CA VAL A 406 -23.34 -2.00 12.11
C VAL A 406 -24.39 -2.17 13.20
N GLU A 407 -24.55 -3.37 13.75
CA GLU A 407 -25.50 -3.63 14.87
C GLU A 407 -25.28 -2.70 16.07
N GLN A 408 -24.04 -2.39 16.44
CA GLN A 408 -23.74 -1.51 17.53
C GLN A 408 -23.98 -0.02 17.25
N THR A 409 -23.94 0.39 15.99
CA THR A 409 -23.92 1.81 15.60
C THR A 409 -25.20 2.30 14.97
N LEU A 410 -26.02 1.38 14.47
CA LEU A 410 -27.23 1.71 13.68
C LEU A 410 -28.20 2.64 14.43
N GLU A 411 -28.48 2.36 15.69
CA GLU A 411 -29.42 3.15 16.50
C GLU A 411 -28.89 4.58 16.80
N GLU A 412 -27.58 4.79 16.71
CA GLU A 412 -26.98 6.09 17.01
C GLU A 412 -27.37 7.18 16.01
N TYR A 413 -27.56 6.82 14.74
CA TYR A 413 -27.80 7.81 13.68
C TYR A 413 -29.16 7.72 13.00
N LEU A 414 -29.89 6.61 13.09
CA LEU A 414 -31.18 6.44 12.40
C LEU A 414 -32.23 7.51 12.77
N THR A 415 -32.10 8.14 13.93
CA THR A 415 -33.02 9.19 14.38
C THR A 415 -32.47 10.61 14.12
N GLN A 416 -31.33 10.75 13.47
CA GLN A 416 -30.61 12.00 13.24
C GLN A 416 -30.61 12.42 11.76
N GLU A 417 -31.74 12.31 11.10
CA GLU A 417 -31.87 12.68 9.69
C GLU A 417 -31.82 14.21 9.45
N PRO A 418 -31.15 14.67 8.38
CA PRO A 418 -30.38 13.90 7.43
C PRO A 418 -29.01 13.50 8.00
N PHE A 419 -28.52 12.32 7.59
CA PHE A 419 -27.21 11.84 8.03
C PHE A 419 -26.30 11.42 6.87
N HIS A 420 -25.00 11.54 7.10
CA HIS A 420 -23.94 10.96 6.30
C HIS A 420 -23.05 10.07 7.18
N ILE A 421 -23.10 8.77 6.92
CA ILE A 421 -22.33 7.77 7.68
C ILE A 421 -21.23 7.18 6.80
N TYR A 422 -20.03 7.16 7.35
CA TYR A 422 -18.88 6.52 6.74
C TYR A 422 -18.50 5.25 7.51
N TYR A 423 -18.44 4.13 6.81
CA TYR A 423 -17.94 2.87 7.34
C TYR A 423 -16.65 2.46 6.64
N LEU A 424 -15.59 2.25 7.41
CA LEU A 424 -14.40 1.55 6.96
C LEU A 424 -14.48 0.12 7.51
N THR A 425 -14.67 -0.86 6.62
CA THR A 425 -14.85 -2.28 7.00
C THR A 425 -13.54 -2.92 7.47
N LEU A 426 -13.63 -4.08 8.09
CA LEU A 426 -12.48 -4.81 8.63
C LEU A 426 -12.56 -6.33 8.39
N SER A 427 -13.73 -6.92 8.30
CA SER A 427 -13.93 -8.38 8.19
C SER A 427 -13.15 -9.01 7.04
N GLY A 428 -13.10 -8.32 5.90
CA GLY A 428 -12.35 -8.73 4.71
C GLY A 428 -10.82 -8.62 4.81
N HIS A 429 -10.28 -8.22 5.96
CA HIS A 429 -8.83 -8.06 6.15
C HIS A 429 -8.09 -9.40 6.15
N LEU A 430 -6.90 -9.40 5.53
CA LEU A 430 -6.00 -10.57 5.59
C LEU A 430 -5.54 -10.87 7.06
N PRO A 431 -5.00 -12.08 7.35
CA PRO A 431 -4.69 -13.19 6.45
C PRO A 431 -5.90 -14.06 6.13
N TYR A 432 -5.92 -14.68 4.95
CA TYR A 432 -7.01 -15.58 4.56
C TYR A 432 -6.67 -17.03 4.87
N GLY A 433 -7.41 -17.61 5.80
CA GLY A 433 -7.30 -19.00 6.23
C GLY A 433 -8.26 -19.27 7.39
N PHE A 434 -8.98 -20.37 7.35
CA PHE A 434 -9.97 -20.74 8.38
C PHE A 434 -9.40 -20.89 9.78
N GLU A 435 -8.07 -21.06 9.93
CA GLU A 435 -7.41 -21.12 11.24
C GLU A 435 -6.80 -19.77 11.67
N SER A 436 -6.75 -18.79 10.78
CA SER A 436 -6.06 -17.50 11.01
C SER A 436 -6.95 -16.27 10.89
N ASN A 437 -8.20 -16.48 10.46
CA ASN A 437 -9.19 -15.43 10.28
C ASN A 437 -10.52 -15.91 10.84
N GLN A 438 -10.99 -15.31 11.92
CA GLN A 438 -12.20 -15.75 12.62
C GLN A 438 -13.47 -15.51 11.80
N MET A 439 -13.52 -14.47 10.97
CA MET A 439 -14.68 -14.26 10.10
C MET A 439 -14.75 -15.31 9.02
N SER A 440 -13.60 -15.72 8.46
CA SER A 440 -13.54 -16.89 7.58
C SER A 440 -14.01 -18.17 8.28
N GLN A 441 -13.58 -18.39 9.52
CA GLN A 441 -13.95 -19.56 10.30
C GLN A 441 -15.46 -19.58 10.59
N ARG A 442 -16.05 -18.44 10.97
CA ARG A 442 -17.47 -18.26 11.23
C ARG A 442 -18.32 -18.69 10.04
N ASN A 443 -17.93 -18.26 8.85
CA ASN A 443 -18.68 -18.44 7.61
C ASN A 443 -18.19 -19.65 6.78
N GLN A 444 -17.39 -20.55 7.36
CA GLN A 444 -16.78 -21.69 6.63
C GLN A 444 -17.81 -22.60 5.98
N GLU A 445 -18.93 -22.86 6.62
CA GLU A 445 -19.96 -23.76 6.12
C GLU A 445 -20.64 -23.21 4.86
N ALA A 446 -20.86 -21.90 4.79
CA ALA A 446 -21.49 -21.24 3.64
C ALA A 446 -20.69 -21.41 2.34
N VAL A 447 -19.39 -21.56 2.43
CA VAL A 447 -18.49 -21.69 1.29
C VAL A 447 -17.97 -23.11 1.04
N ALA A 448 -18.34 -24.08 1.90
CA ALA A 448 -17.77 -25.44 1.90
C ALA A 448 -17.94 -26.14 0.55
N SER A 449 -19.10 -25.99 -0.10
CA SER A 449 -19.44 -26.64 -1.37
C SER A 449 -18.86 -25.95 -2.61
N LEU A 450 -18.25 -24.77 -2.49
CA LEU A 450 -17.73 -24.02 -3.63
C LEU A 450 -16.53 -24.74 -4.28
N PRO A 451 -16.40 -24.71 -5.62
CA PRO A 451 -15.35 -25.41 -6.35
C PRO A 451 -14.00 -24.65 -6.35
N TYR A 452 -13.64 -24.02 -5.23
CA TYR A 452 -12.44 -23.20 -5.10
C TYR A 452 -11.44 -23.79 -4.13
N SER A 453 -10.23 -23.26 -4.14
CA SER A 453 -9.20 -23.59 -3.16
C SER A 453 -9.63 -23.16 -1.74
N GLU A 454 -9.12 -23.83 -0.69
CA GLU A 454 -9.40 -23.46 0.69
C GLU A 454 -9.07 -22.00 1.00
N LYS A 455 -8.02 -21.46 0.37
CA LYS A 455 -7.65 -20.05 0.52
C LYS A 455 -8.68 -19.12 -0.11
N THR A 456 -9.17 -19.44 -1.30
CA THR A 456 -10.22 -18.68 -1.97
C THR A 456 -11.54 -18.77 -1.20
N LYS A 457 -11.90 -19.95 -0.70
CA LYS A 457 -13.07 -20.13 0.17
C LYS A 457 -12.96 -19.28 1.43
N SER A 458 -11.79 -19.28 2.08
CA SER A 458 -11.56 -18.46 3.27
C SER A 458 -11.66 -16.95 2.98
N TYR A 459 -11.18 -16.50 1.82
CA TYR A 459 -11.35 -15.11 1.38
C TYR A 459 -12.83 -14.74 1.19
N ILE A 460 -13.58 -15.60 0.50
CA ILE A 460 -15.02 -15.40 0.31
C ILE A 460 -15.72 -15.35 1.67
N ALA A 461 -15.47 -16.34 2.53
CA ALA A 461 -16.09 -16.45 3.85
C ALA A 461 -15.83 -15.22 4.75
N ALA A 462 -14.62 -14.64 4.70
CA ALA A 462 -14.28 -13.45 5.47
C ALA A 462 -15.13 -12.22 5.05
N ASN A 463 -15.50 -12.14 3.78
CA ASN A 463 -16.25 -11.04 3.20
C ASN A 463 -17.77 -11.23 3.24
N LEU A 464 -18.28 -12.35 3.79
CA LEU A 464 -19.72 -12.53 4.00
C LEU A 464 -20.26 -11.74 5.21
N GLU A 465 -19.38 -11.12 5.99
CA GLU A 465 -19.73 -10.21 7.09
C GLU A 465 -19.98 -8.76 6.60
N LEU A 466 -19.71 -8.48 5.32
CA LEU A 466 -20.00 -7.20 4.68
C LEU A 466 -21.47 -7.15 4.24
#